data_058ac89973fdc222b7a21294a9726343
#
_entry.id   058ac89973fdc222b7a21294a9726343
#
_cell.length_a   1.000
_cell.length_b   1.000
_cell.length_c   1.000
_cell.angle_alpha   90.00
_cell.angle_beta   90.00
_cell.angle_gamma   90.00
#
_symmetry.space_group_name_H-M   'P 1'
#
loop_
_entity.id
_entity.type
_entity.pdbx_description
1 polymer ?
#
loop_
_entity_poly.entity_id
_entity_poly.type
_entity_poly.pdbx_seq_one_letter_code
_entity_poly.pdbx_strand_id
1 'polypeptide(L)'
;MGRDIAKCHPSLQEAFKELATRCNAQGLTIGLGECFRTVAEQDALYAQGRTKPGSIVTNAKGSSYSSQHQWGIAFDFYRNDGKGAYNESGDFFRRVGQIAKSIGLGWGGDWTSIVDKPHIYLPNWGSGTGVLKRQYGTFEKFRQTWAVEKKEYVYQPISTGTAQVEVTASSLVVRNAPGGSDAGARYHRGERVAPTEKAMHGSERWFRTDKGWISANYLKGWILEDGRWWYLRPGYIYPTGRLEVIDGRCYCFDFNGWMLMPDRIREDGEVV
;
A
#
# COMPACT_ATOMS: atom_id res chain seq x y z
N MET A 1 7.81 -2.16 23.14
CA MET A 1 7.03 -1.62 22.00
C MET A 1 7.70 -2.06 20.71
N GLY A 2 6.93 -2.73 19.85
CA GLY A 2 7.46 -3.42 18.68
C GLY A 2 7.71 -2.48 17.50
N ARG A 3 8.97 -2.40 17.07
CA ARG A 3 9.38 -1.72 15.83
C ARG A 3 9.72 -2.71 14.72
N ASP A 4 9.18 -3.93 14.84
CA ASP A 4 9.40 -4.99 13.87
C ASP A 4 8.25 -5.03 12.86
N ILE A 5 8.45 -4.41 11.71
CA ILE A 5 7.45 -4.35 10.64
C ILE A 5 7.10 -5.75 10.09
N ALA A 6 7.99 -6.74 10.24
CA ALA A 6 7.72 -8.10 9.79
C ALA A 6 6.56 -8.79 10.55
N LYS A 7 6.15 -8.24 11.70
CA LYS A 7 4.97 -8.69 12.45
C LYS A 7 3.67 -8.09 11.94
N CYS A 8 3.73 -7.15 11.01
CA CYS A 8 2.57 -6.49 10.43
C CYS A 8 2.11 -7.17 9.14
N HIS A 9 0.92 -6.79 8.67
CA HIS A 9 0.35 -7.25 7.41
C HIS A 9 1.33 -7.07 6.26
N PRO A 10 1.52 -8.06 5.37
CA PRO A 10 2.48 -7.96 4.26
C PRO A 10 2.33 -6.69 3.42
N SER A 11 1.10 -6.29 3.10
CA SER A 11 0.84 -5.04 2.38
C SER A 11 1.31 -3.80 3.14
N LEU A 12 1.30 -3.82 4.48
CA LEU A 12 1.80 -2.70 5.28
C LEU A 12 3.33 -2.63 5.25
N GLN A 13 4.00 -3.78 5.20
CA GLN A 13 5.45 -3.86 5.08
C GLN A 13 5.93 -3.23 3.77
N GLU A 14 5.28 -3.56 2.65
CA GLU A 14 5.58 -2.97 1.35
C GLU A 14 5.20 -1.49 1.30
N ALA A 15 4.06 -1.11 1.87
CA ALA A 15 3.62 0.28 1.95
C ALA A 15 4.60 1.18 2.72
N PHE A 16 5.21 0.68 3.79
CA PHE A 16 6.24 1.44 4.52
C PHE A 16 7.50 1.68 3.66
N LYS A 17 7.96 0.67 2.93
CA LYS A 17 9.11 0.79 2.00
C LYS A 17 8.83 1.83 0.91
N GLU A 18 7.66 1.75 0.30
CA GLU A 18 7.24 2.69 -0.74
C GLU A 18 7.12 4.12 -0.20
N LEU A 19 6.49 4.28 0.98
CA LEU A 19 6.37 5.58 1.63
C LEU A 19 7.75 6.18 1.92
N ALA A 20 8.66 5.39 2.50
CA ALA A 20 10.01 5.86 2.81
C ALA A 20 10.77 6.27 1.53
N THR A 21 10.66 5.52 0.45
CA THR A 21 11.26 5.83 -0.84
C THR A 21 10.74 7.16 -1.39
N ARG A 22 9.42 7.37 -1.40
CA ARG A 22 8.81 8.61 -1.88
C ARG A 22 9.11 9.82 -1.01
N CYS A 23 9.14 9.62 0.31
CA CYS A 23 9.53 10.65 1.25
C CYS A 23 10.99 11.09 1.01
N ASN A 24 11.91 10.14 0.88
CA ASN A 24 13.31 10.43 0.61
C ASN A 24 13.51 11.19 -0.71
N ALA A 25 12.76 10.85 -1.75
CA ALA A 25 12.77 11.57 -3.03
C ALA A 25 12.33 13.04 -2.91
N GLN A 26 11.64 13.41 -1.82
CA GLN A 26 11.20 14.77 -1.50
C GLN A 26 11.97 15.42 -0.34
N GLY A 27 13.12 14.84 0.05
CA GLY A 27 13.96 15.32 1.14
C GLY A 27 13.34 15.13 2.53
N LEU A 28 12.43 14.18 2.69
CA LEU A 28 11.80 13.81 3.96
C LEU A 28 12.33 12.45 4.41
N THR A 29 13.17 12.42 5.44
CA THR A 29 13.66 11.16 5.99
C THR A 29 12.79 10.74 7.16
N ILE A 30 12.10 9.60 7.02
CA ILE A 30 11.25 9.01 8.05
C ILE A 30 11.92 7.78 8.67
N GLY A 31 11.62 7.52 9.94
CA GLY A 31 11.96 6.28 10.64
C GLY A 31 10.70 5.54 11.06
N LEU A 32 10.80 4.20 11.15
CA LEU A 32 9.73 3.36 11.66
C LEU A 32 9.62 3.52 13.19
N GLY A 33 8.48 3.98 13.65
CA GLY A 33 8.09 4.02 15.05
C GLY A 33 7.48 2.70 15.51
N GLU A 34 6.37 2.77 16.22
CA GLU A 34 5.65 1.57 16.65
C GLU A 34 4.85 0.98 15.48
N CYS A 35 4.73 -0.35 15.44
CA CYS A 35 3.92 -1.04 14.44
C CYS A 35 3.01 -2.10 15.08
N PHE A 36 3.42 -3.37 15.21
CA PHE A 36 2.58 -4.37 15.86
C PHE A 36 2.61 -4.24 17.38
N ARG A 37 1.44 -4.38 18.02
CA ARG A 37 1.25 -4.31 19.46
C ARG A 37 0.41 -5.49 19.96
N THR A 38 0.95 -6.23 20.93
CA THR A 38 0.23 -7.30 21.62
C THR A 38 -0.83 -6.75 22.58
N VAL A 39 -1.76 -7.61 23.01
CA VAL A 39 -2.75 -7.27 24.06
C VAL A 39 -2.06 -6.75 25.33
N ALA A 40 -1.00 -7.43 25.79
CA ALA A 40 -0.28 -7.04 27.01
C ALA A 40 0.41 -5.66 26.87
N GLU A 41 1.01 -5.38 25.70
CA GLU A 41 1.60 -4.07 25.44
C GLU A 41 0.55 -2.96 25.37
N GLN A 42 -0.60 -3.23 24.77
CA GLN A 42 -1.73 -2.30 24.73
C GLN A 42 -2.29 -2.01 26.12
N ASP A 43 -2.42 -3.05 26.98
CA ASP A 43 -2.89 -2.89 28.36
C ASP A 43 -1.87 -2.13 29.21
N ALA A 44 -0.58 -2.31 28.98
CA ALA A 44 0.48 -1.53 29.64
C ALA A 44 0.37 -0.02 29.29
N LEU A 45 0.10 0.31 28.02
CA LEU A 45 -0.14 1.70 27.59
C LEU A 45 -1.48 2.25 28.14
N TYR A 46 -2.52 1.43 28.19
CA TYR A 46 -3.81 1.83 28.76
C TYR A 46 -3.70 2.13 30.27
N ALA A 47 -2.85 1.40 30.99
CA ALA A 47 -2.60 1.63 32.42
C ALA A 47 -1.86 2.95 32.70
N GLN A 48 -1.08 3.46 31.72
CA GLN A 48 -0.35 4.72 31.87
C GLN A 48 -1.32 5.90 32.03
N GLY A 49 -1.08 6.74 33.03
CA GLY A 49 -1.95 7.86 33.40
C GLY A 49 -3.27 7.47 34.09
N ARG A 50 -3.47 6.13 34.36
CA ARG A 50 -4.65 5.62 35.09
C ARG A 50 -4.25 4.87 36.36
N THR A 51 -3.57 3.72 36.20
CA THR A 51 -3.09 2.88 37.29
C THR A 51 -1.56 2.88 37.39
N LYS A 52 -0.87 3.46 36.42
CA LYS A 52 0.58 3.69 36.39
C LYS A 52 0.87 5.17 36.16
N PRO A 53 2.00 5.70 36.65
CA PRO A 53 2.41 7.09 36.41
C PRO A 53 2.50 7.40 34.89
N GLY A 54 2.34 8.69 34.54
CA GLY A 54 2.47 9.21 33.19
C GLY A 54 1.18 9.82 32.66
N SER A 55 1.19 10.29 31.41
CA SER A 55 0.02 10.83 30.73
C SER A 55 -0.77 9.71 30.03
N ILE A 56 -2.08 9.89 29.86
CA ILE A 56 -2.92 8.99 29.06
C ILE A 56 -2.49 9.07 27.60
N VAL A 57 -2.05 7.95 27.04
CA VAL A 57 -1.57 7.85 25.65
C VAL A 57 -2.50 7.03 24.74
N THR A 58 -3.48 6.32 25.33
CA THR A 58 -4.48 5.56 24.56
C THR A 58 -5.77 5.40 25.37
N ASN A 59 -6.90 5.35 24.65
CA ASN A 59 -8.19 5.00 25.24
C ASN A 59 -8.61 3.54 24.95
N ALA A 60 -7.82 2.81 24.18
CA ALA A 60 -8.09 1.42 23.82
C ALA A 60 -7.46 0.47 24.86
N LYS A 61 -8.29 -0.38 25.50
CA LYS A 61 -7.80 -1.53 26.27
C LYS A 61 -7.29 -2.62 25.34
N GLY A 62 -6.31 -3.40 25.78
CA GLY A 62 -5.76 -4.51 24.99
C GLY A 62 -6.82 -5.52 24.60
N SER A 63 -7.66 -5.93 25.54
CA SER A 63 -8.76 -6.88 25.31
C SER A 63 -9.84 -6.39 24.36
N SER A 64 -9.91 -5.08 24.08
CA SER A 64 -10.90 -4.50 23.17
C SER A 64 -10.56 -4.65 21.69
N TYR A 65 -9.29 -4.93 21.36
CA TYR A 65 -8.80 -4.93 19.97
C TYR A 65 -9.20 -3.66 19.18
N SER A 66 -9.27 -2.51 19.85
CA SER A 66 -9.69 -1.25 19.24
C SER A 66 -8.55 -0.43 18.66
N SER A 67 -7.30 -0.87 18.84
CA SER A 67 -6.12 -0.26 18.21
C SER A 67 -5.76 -0.98 16.91
N GLN A 68 -5.52 -0.23 15.84
CA GLN A 68 -5.07 -0.78 14.55
C GLN A 68 -3.69 -1.46 14.64
N HIS A 69 -2.83 -1.04 15.57
CA HIS A 69 -1.57 -1.70 15.87
C HIS A 69 -1.75 -3.14 16.34
N GLN A 70 -2.83 -3.45 17.06
CA GLN A 70 -3.12 -4.82 17.51
C GLN A 70 -3.51 -5.76 16.36
N TRP A 71 -3.90 -5.19 15.22
CA TRP A 71 -4.23 -5.92 14.00
C TRP A 71 -3.06 -5.96 13.01
N GLY A 72 -1.96 -5.30 13.31
CA GLY A 72 -0.80 -5.20 12.42
C GLY A 72 -1.09 -4.48 11.10
N ILE A 73 -2.07 -3.58 11.09
CA ILE A 73 -2.47 -2.79 9.91
C ILE A 73 -2.10 -1.32 10.01
N ALA A 74 -1.35 -0.93 11.03
CA ALA A 74 -0.87 0.43 11.22
C ALA A 74 0.59 0.46 11.70
N PHE A 75 1.27 1.54 11.38
CA PHE A 75 2.55 1.90 11.96
C PHE A 75 2.57 3.40 12.25
N ASP A 76 3.39 3.77 13.25
CA ASP A 76 3.77 5.15 13.48
C ASP A 76 5.10 5.43 12.81
N PHE A 77 5.27 6.64 12.30
CA PHE A 77 6.55 7.11 11.79
C PHE A 77 7.07 8.30 12.61
N TYR A 78 8.36 8.52 12.54
CA TYR A 78 8.98 9.69 13.13
C TYR A 78 9.94 10.36 12.16
N ARG A 79 10.25 11.62 12.41
CA ARG A 79 11.24 12.37 11.66
C ARG A 79 12.65 11.89 11.99
N ASN A 80 13.41 11.49 10.98
CA ASN A 80 14.73 10.87 11.13
C ASN A 80 15.83 11.60 10.34
N ASP A 81 15.79 12.94 10.37
CA ASP A 81 16.78 13.82 9.73
C ASP A 81 17.66 14.58 10.74
N GLY A 82 17.71 14.14 11.98
CA GLY A 82 18.49 14.76 13.07
C GLY A 82 17.84 15.97 13.74
N LYS A 83 16.67 16.43 13.28
CA LYS A 83 15.99 17.63 13.83
C LYS A 83 15.07 17.35 15.00
N GLY A 84 14.97 16.09 15.42
CA GLY A 84 14.10 15.61 16.50
C GLY A 84 12.88 14.85 15.97
N ALA A 85 12.60 13.71 16.63
CA ALA A 85 11.63 12.72 16.17
C ALA A 85 10.21 13.26 15.93
N TYR A 86 9.79 14.23 16.72
CA TYR A 86 8.44 14.85 16.65
C TYR A 86 8.47 16.32 16.27
N ASN A 87 9.58 16.79 15.69
CA ASN A 87 9.70 18.17 15.21
C ASN A 87 8.85 18.36 13.96
N GLU A 88 7.83 19.23 14.04
CA GLU A 88 6.85 19.51 12.99
C GLU A 88 7.33 20.55 11.96
N SER A 89 8.49 21.18 12.16
CA SER A 89 8.96 22.26 11.29
C SER A 89 8.97 21.85 9.82
N GLY A 90 8.54 22.77 8.95
CA GLY A 90 8.40 22.53 7.51
C GLY A 90 7.22 21.62 7.16
N ASP A 91 6.19 21.60 8.02
CA ASP A 91 4.98 20.76 7.81
C ASP A 91 5.29 19.25 7.65
N PHE A 92 6.34 18.77 8.32
CA PHE A 92 6.91 17.46 8.09
C PHE A 92 5.83 16.34 8.10
N PHE A 93 5.06 16.21 9.19
CA PHE A 93 4.06 15.17 9.31
C PHE A 93 2.93 15.30 8.29
N ARG A 94 2.50 16.53 7.99
CA ARG A 94 1.46 16.78 6.97
C ARG A 94 1.96 16.36 5.57
N ARG A 95 3.19 16.70 5.22
CA ARG A 95 3.78 16.32 3.93
C ARG A 95 3.91 14.81 3.79
N VAL A 96 4.40 14.13 4.83
CA VAL A 96 4.45 12.65 4.84
C VAL A 96 3.06 12.04 4.75
N GLY A 97 2.07 12.56 5.49
CA GLY A 97 0.68 12.12 5.42
C GLY A 97 0.07 12.27 4.03
N GLN A 98 0.36 13.37 3.33
CA GLN A 98 -0.07 13.56 1.94
C GLN A 98 0.56 12.54 0.98
N ILE A 99 1.85 12.23 1.16
CA ILE A 99 2.52 11.18 0.37
C ILE A 99 1.89 9.80 0.68
N ALA A 100 1.64 9.49 1.94
CA ALA A 100 0.97 8.25 2.34
C ALA A 100 -0.41 8.10 1.67
N LYS A 101 -1.21 9.17 1.68
CA LYS A 101 -2.52 9.19 1.00
C LYS A 101 -2.40 9.03 -0.51
N SER A 102 -1.37 9.57 -1.13
CA SER A 102 -1.14 9.43 -2.59
C SER A 102 -0.84 8.00 -3.03
N ILE A 103 -0.42 7.14 -2.09
CA ILE A 103 -0.18 5.71 -2.31
C ILE A 103 -1.28 4.82 -1.71
N GLY A 104 -2.44 5.42 -1.37
CA GLY A 104 -3.62 4.67 -0.92
C GLY A 104 -3.65 4.33 0.56
N LEU A 105 -2.77 4.92 1.39
CA LEU A 105 -2.78 4.72 2.84
C LEU A 105 -3.71 5.72 3.54
N GLY A 106 -4.21 5.35 4.70
CA GLY A 106 -4.88 6.25 5.63
C GLY A 106 -3.87 6.96 6.52
N TRP A 107 -4.20 8.17 6.95
CA TRP A 107 -3.37 8.99 7.84
C TRP A 107 -4.18 9.48 9.04
N GLY A 108 -3.67 9.25 10.25
CA GLY A 108 -4.32 9.67 11.50
C GLY A 108 -4.35 11.19 11.70
N GLY A 109 -3.56 11.95 10.93
CA GLY A 109 -3.61 13.40 10.90
C GLY A 109 -4.92 13.98 10.30
N ASP A 110 -5.69 13.16 9.57
CA ASP A 110 -7.02 13.53 9.06
C ASP A 110 -8.16 13.25 10.06
N TRP A 111 -7.88 12.59 11.18
CA TRP A 111 -8.92 12.28 12.16
C TRP A 111 -9.42 13.53 12.89
N THR A 112 -10.72 13.59 13.15
CA THR A 112 -11.35 14.78 13.76
C THR A 112 -11.45 14.71 15.27
N SER A 113 -11.47 13.51 15.85
CA SER A 113 -11.64 13.32 17.31
C SER A 113 -10.32 13.23 18.07
N ILE A 114 -9.33 12.52 17.51
CA ILE A 114 -7.99 12.40 18.07
C ILE A 114 -7.03 12.47 16.87
N VAL A 115 -6.43 13.64 16.66
CA VAL A 115 -5.45 13.83 15.59
C VAL A 115 -4.16 13.12 15.97
N ASP A 116 -3.76 12.12 15.15
CA ASP A 116 -2.53 11.35 15.35
C ASP A 116 -1.64 11.47 14.11
N LYS A 117 -0.81 12.51 14.09
CA LYS A 117 0.02 12.84 12.92
C LYS A 117 1.07 11.79 12.57
N PRO A 118 1.70 11.06 13.52
CA PRO A 118 2.58 9.94 13.24
C PRO A 118 1.91 8.72 12.60
N HIS A 119 0.60 8.54 12.76
CA HIS A 119 -0.11 7.30 12.49
C HIS A 119 -0.48 7.12 11.02
N ILE A 120 -0.03 6.02 10.43
CA ILE A 120 -0.36 5.58 9.06
C ILE A 120 -0.97 4.18 9.13
N TYR A 121 -1.99 3.91 8.31
CA TYR A 121 -2.69 2.63 8.34
C TYR A 121 -3.19 2.17 6.95
N LEU A 122 -3.47 0.88 6.82
CA LEU A 122 -4.16 0.31 5.67
C LEU A 122 -5.67 0.61 5.80
N PRO A 123 -6.28 1.35 4.86
CA PRO A 123 -7.69 1.73 4.95
C PRO A 123 -8.68 0.64 4.51
N ASN A 124 -8.19 -0.54 4.12
CA ASN A 124 -8.97 -1.66 3.60
C ASN A 124 -10.13 -2.10 4.51
N TRP A 125 -10.03 -1.82 5.81
CA TRP A 125 -11.05 -2.13 6.81
C TRP A 125 -11.64 -0.88 7.46
N GLY A 126 -11.50 0.28 6.79
CA GLY A 126 -11.92 1.58 7.31
C GLY A 126 -10.90 2.23 8.24
N SER A 127 -11.27 3.38 8.82
CA SER A 127 -10.42 4.14 9.75
C SER A 127 -10.39 3.58 11.17
N GLY A 128 -11.11 2.50 11.45
CA GLY A 128 -11.18 1.82 12.75
C GLY A 128 -11.05 0.31 12.63
N THR A 129 -11.26 -0.39 13.74
CA THR A 129 -11.12 -1.86 13.80
C THR A 129 -12.44 -2.64 13.77
N GLY A 130 -13.56 -1.94 13.59
CA GLY A 130 -14.89 -2.55 13.69
C GLY A 130 -15.14 -3.65 12.67
N VAL A 131 -14.69 -3.45 11.42
CA VAL A 131 -14.80 -4.45 10.35
C VAL A 131 -13.96 -5.68 10.69
N LEU A 132 -12.70 -5.49 11.09
CA LEU A 132 -11.80 -6.58 11.49
C LEU A 132 -12.38 -7.43 12.63
N LYS A 133 -12.92 -6.78 13.65
CA LYS A 133 -13.56 -7.47 14.79
C LYS A 133 -14.77 -8.29 14.37
N ARG A 134 -15.62 -7.76 13.50
CA ARG A 134 -16.79 -8.52 12.99
C ARG A 134 -16.40 -9.67 12.09
N GLN A 135 -15.41 -9.46 11.22
CA GLN A 135 -15.05 -10.43 10.19
C GLN A 135 -14.17 -11.56 10.74
N TYR A 136 -13.21 -11.24 11.61
CA TYR A 136 -12.18 -12.19 12.05
C TYR A 136 -12.26 -12.51 13.55
N GLY A 137 -12.80 -11.62 14.37
CA GLY A 137 -12.91 -11.77 15.82
C GLY A 137 -11.59 -11.56 16.55
N THR A 138 -10.50 -12.20 16.13
CA THR A 138 -9.16 -12.10 16.76
C THR A 138 -8.07 -11.82 15.74
N PHE A 139 -6.95 -11.27 16.21
CA PHE A 139 -5.76 -11.04 15.39
C PHE A 139 -5.22 -12.36 14.80
N GLU A 140 -5.23 -13.45 15.55
CA GLU A 140 -4.71 -14.75 15.10
C GLU A 140 -5.47 -15.26 13.89
N LYS A 141 -6.80 -15.16 13.90
CA LYS A 141 -7.64 -15.53 12.74
C LYS A 141 -7.37 -14.61 11.55
N PHE A 142 -7.22 -13.31 11.78
CA PHE A 142 -6.84 -12.37 10.74
C PHE A 142 -5.46 -12.68 10.16
N ARG A 143 -4.48 -12.95 11.03
CA ARG A 143 -3.11 -13.30 10.61
C ARG A 143 -3.06 -14.56 9.75
N GLN A 144 -3.92 -15.53 10.00
CA GLN A 144 -4.00 -16.75 9.17
C GLN A 144 -4.35 -16.42 7.71
N THR A 145 -5.06 -15.32 7.46
CA THR A 145 -5.36 -14.85 6.10
C THR A 145 -4.18 -14.17 5.41
N TRP A 146 -3.11 -13.83 6.16
CA TRP A 146 -1.89 -13.23 5.61
C TRP A 146 -0.95 -14.24 4.96
N ALA A 147 -1.18 -15.51 5.19
CA ALA A 147 -0.50 -16.59 4.49
C ALA A 147 -0.86 -16.56 2.99
N VAL A 148 -0.56 -15.41 2.35
CA VAL A 148 -0.21 -15.42 0.95
C VAL A 148 1.08 -16.22 0.91
N GLU A 149 1.01 -17.44 0.31
CA GLU A 149 2.19 -18.13 -0.14
C GLU A 149 3.24 -17.10 -0.55
N LYS A 150 4.45 -17.17 -0.01
CA LYS A 150 5.63 -16.68 -0.70
C LYS A 150 5.69 -17.50 -2.00
N LYS A 151 4.84 -17.13 -2.95
CA LYS A 151 5.09 -17.51 -4.33
C LYS A 151 6.42 -16.83 -4.64
N GLU A 152 7.49 -17.60 -4.64
CA GLU A 152 8.61 -17.30 -5.53
C GLU A 152 7.91 -16.93 -6.82
N TYR A 153 8.02 -15.67 -7.23
CA TYR A 153 7.35 -15.19 -8.43
C TYR A 153 8.08 -15.84 -9.61
N VAL A 154 7.72 -17.08 -9.84
CA VAL A 154 7.91 -17.72 -11.11
C VAL A 154 7.18 -16.83 -12.12
N TYR A 155 7.85 -16.50 -13.22
CA TYR A 155 7.29 -15.76 -14.34
C TYR A 155 5.84 -16.19 -14.57
N GLN A 156 4.89 -15.28 -14.29
CA GLN A 156 3.48 -15.61 -14.46
C GLN A 156 3.06 -15.06 -15.81
N PRO A 157 2.49 -15.90 -16.69
CA PRO A 157 1.96 -15.42 -17.95
C PRO A 157 0.82 -14.44 -17.68
N ILE A 158 0.83 -13.32 -18.40
CA ILE A 158 -0.31 -12.41 -18.47
C ILE A 158 -1.18 -12.93 -19.61
N SER A 159 -2.45 -13.13 -19.35
CA SER A 159 -3.39 -13.54 -20.39
C SER A 159 -3.39 -12.51 -21.54
N THR A 160 -2.97 -12.93 -22.74
CA THR A 160 -2.66 -12.07 -23.89
C THR A 160 -3.88 -11.58 -24.66
N GLY A 161 -5.06 -11.73 -24.13
CA GLY A 161 -6.28 -11.25 -24.77
C GLY A 161 -6.45 -9.73 -24.66
N THR A 162 -5.76 -8.92 -25.49
CA THR A 162 -5.96 -7.47 -25.71
C THR A 162 -5.43 -6.49 -24.67
N ALA A 163 -4.73 -6.91 -23.63
CA ALA A 163 -4.10 -5.97 -22.70
C ALA A 163 -2.97 -5.19 -23.41
N GLN A 164 -3.19 -3.92 -23.69
CA GLN A 164 -2.16 -3.01 -24.18
C GLN A 164 -1.91 -1.91 -23.16
N VAL A 165 -0.66 -1.74 -22.78
CA VAL A 165 -0.23 -0.64 -21.93
C VAL A 165 0.55 0.38 -22.75
N GLU A 166 0.43 1.64 -22.41
CA GLU A 166 1.11 2.76 -23.04
C GLU A 166 2.36 3.14 -22.27
N VAL A 167 3.45 3.37 -22.96
CA VAL A 167 4.71 3.86 -22.41
C VAL A 167 4.58 5.35 -22.09
N THR A 168 4.90 5.74 -20.84
CA THR A 168 4.79 7.12 -20.36
C THR A 168 6.14 7.85 -20.32
N ALA A 169 7.27 7.12 -20.30
CA ALA A 169 8.60 7.69 -20.35
C ALA A 169 8.95 8.19 -21.77
N SER A 170 9.74 9.25 -21.87
CA SER A 170 10.25 9.75 -23.16
C SER A 170 11.10 8.70 -23.89
N SER A 171 11.86 7.91 -23.13
CA SER A 171 12.65 6.76 -23.61
C SER A 171 12.70 5.73 -22.50
N LEU A 172 12.19 4.53 -22.76
CA LEU A 172 12.16 3.40 -21.83
C LEU A 172 13.13 2.33 -22.29
N VAL A 173 14.10 2.05 -21.45
CA VAL A 173 15.12 1.02 -21.71
C VAL A 173 14.48 -0.37 -21.67
N VAL A 174 14.75 -1.17 -22.69
CA VAL A 174 14.47 -2.61 -22.67
C VAL A 174 15.67 -3.35 -22.10
N ARG A 175 15.43 -4.31 -21.22
CA ARG A 175 16.45 -5.11 -20.56
C ARG A 175 16.35 -6.58 -20.94
N ASN A 176 17.46 -7.28 -20.82
CA ASN A 176 17.52 -8.74 -21.12
C ASN A 176 16.86 -9.60 -20.03
N ALA A 177 16.74 -9.07 -18.81
CA ALA A 177 16.06 -9.68 -17.65
C ALA A 177 15.50 -8.59 -16.75
N PRO A 178 14.57 -8.89 -15.81
CA PRO A 178 14.14 -7.95 -14.78
C PRO A 178 15.34 -7.37 -14.01
N GLY A 179 15.51 -6.04 -14.00
CA GLY A 179 16.68 -5.38 -13.42
C GLY A 179 18.02 -5.63 -14.11
N GLY A 180 18.04 -6.38 -15.21
CA GLY A 180 19.23 -6.79 -15.93
C GLY A 180 19.88 -5.69 -16.78
N SER A 181 20.84 -6.06 -17.63
CA SER A 181 21.56 -5.15 -18.52
C SER A 181 20.67 -4.67 -19.68
N ASP A 182 21.07 -3.55 -20.28
CA ASP A 182 20.43 -2.97 -21.45
C ASP A 182 20.48 -3.95 -22.63
N ALA A 183 19.33 -4.22 -23.23
CA ALA A 183 19.20 -5.11 -24.39
C ALA A 183 19.40 -4.37 -25.73
N GLY A 184 19.74 -3.08 -25.71
CA GLY A 184 19.96 -2.27 -26.91
C GLY A 184 18.69 -1.77 -27.58
N ALA A 185 17.52 -2.07 -27.05
CA ALA A 185 16.23 -1.63 -27.57
C ALA A 185 15.57 -0.56 -26.66
N ARG A 186 14.67 0.21 -27.23
CA ARG A 186 13.91 1.26 -26.53
C ARG A 186 12.47 1.23 -26.96
N TYR A 187 11.61 1.70 -26.03
CA TYR A 187 10.26 2.19 -26.31
C TYR A 187 10.18 3.67 -26.01
N HIS A 188 9.27 4.37 -26.69
CA HIS A 188 9.09 5.80 -26.54
C HIS A 188 7.68 6.12 -26.06
N ARG A 189 7.50 7.32 -25.53
CA ARG A 189 6.22 7.81 -25.05
C ARG A 189 5.10 7.65 -26.07
N GLY A 190 3.99 7.09 -25.63
CA GLY A 190 2.81 6.84 -26.47
C GLY A 190 2.83 5.51 -27.21
N GLU A 191 3.98 4.81 -27.27
CA GLU A 191 3.99 3.46 -27.82
C GLU A 191 3.17 2.51 -26.95
N ARG A 192 2.39 1.65 -27.59
CA ARG A 192 1.61 0.62 -26.94
C ARG A 192 2.31 -0.72 -27.04
N VAL A 193 2.38 -1.40 -25.91
CA VAL A 193 3.01 -2.71 -25.78
C VAL A 193 2.06 -3.70 -25.14
N ALA A 194 2.13 -4.96 -25.55
CA ALA A 194 1.38 -6.06 -24.96
C ALA A 194 2.30 -6.86 -24.02
N PRO A 195 2.15 -6.75 -22.71
CA PRO A 195 2.91 -7.57 -21.76
C PRO A 195 2.53 -9.04 -21.89
N THR A 196 3.50 -9.93 -21.92
CA THR A 196 3.30 -11.39 -22.01
C THR A 196 3.61 -12.10 -20.69
N GLU A 197 4.50 -11.53 -19.90
CA GLU A 197 4.92 -12.07 -18.61
C GLU A 197 5.18 -10.93 -17.63
N LYS A 198 5.12 -11.23 -16.33
CA LYS A 198 5.50 -10.32 -15.26
C LYS A 198 6.53 -10.96 -14.34
N ALA A 199 7.40 -10.16 -13.76
CA ALA A 199 8.37 -10.59 -12.76
C ALA A 199 8.66 -9.47 -11.77
N MET A 200 9.17 -9.84 -10.59
CA MET A 200 9.68 -8.89 -9.60
C MET A 200 11.20 -8.94 -9.60
N HIS A 201 11.84 -7.77 -9.49
CA HIS A 201 13.25 -7.65 -9.17
C HIS A 201 13.42 -6.63 -8.04
N GLY A 202 13.71 -7.10 -6.85
CA GLY A 202 13.58 -6.30 -5.63
C GLY A 202 12.12 -5.88 -5.41
N SER A 203 11.89 -4.58 -5.24
CA SER A 203 10.55 -3.99 -5.11
C SER A 203 9.95 -3.55 -6.46
N GLU A 204 10.69 -3.67 -7.54
CA GLU A 204 10.27 -3.18 -8.85
C GLU A 204 9.63 -4.31 -9.67
N ARG A 205 8.49 -4.00 -10.30
CA ARG A 205 7.81 -4.92 -11.20
C ARG A 205 8.24 -4.68 -12.64
N TRP A 206 8.42 -5.78 -13.35
CA TRP A 206 8.86 -5.82 -14.74
C TRP A 206 7.85 -6.57 -15.58
N PHE A 207 7.67 -6.10 -16.80
CA PHE A 207 6.87 -6.77 -17.80
C PHE A 207 7.72 -7.18 -19.00
N ARG A 208 7.50 -8.40 -19.47
CA ARG A 208 8.10 -8.89 -20.71
C ARG A 208 7.28 -8.44 -21.90
N THR A 209 7.96 -8.02 -22.94
CA THR A 209 7.42 -7.64 -24.25
C THR A 209 8.16 -8.42 -25.34
N ASP A 210 7.78 -8.20 -26.58
CA ASP A 210 8.47 -8.75 -27.75
C ASP A 210 9.94 -8.37 -27.84
N LYS A 211 10.33 -7.19 -27.33
CA LYS A 211 11.74 -6.71 -27.34
C LYS A 211 12.52 -7.10 -26.07
N GLY A 212 11.86 -7.57 -25.02
CA GLY A 212 12.48 -7.90 -23.74
C GLY A 212 11.74 -7.32 -22.54
N TRP A 213 12.45 -7.07 -21.44
CA TRP A 213 11.87 -6.65 -20.17
C TRP A 213 11.87 -5.14 -20.00
N ILE A 214 10.73 -4.58 -19.57
CA ILE A 214 10.55 -3.17 -19.28
C ILE A 214 9.98 -2.96 -17.88
N SER A 215 10.34 -1.85 -17.24
CA SER A 215 9.83 -1.48 -15.92
C SER A 215 8.38 -1.05 -15.98
N ALA A 216 7.53 -1.63 -15.15
CA ALA A 216 6.12 -1.29 -15.03
C ALA A 216 5.88 0.14 -14.50
N ASN A 217 6.90 0.74 -13.85
CA ASN A 217 6.82 2.11 -13.32
C ASN A 217 6.59 3.18 -14.40
N TYR A 218 6.87 2.86 -15.65
CA TYR A 218 6.76 3.78 -16.78
C TYR A 218 5.62 3.43 -17.74
N LEU A 219 4.64 2.69 -17.26
CA LEU A 219 3.51 2.21 -18.06
C LEU A 219 2.18 2.67 -17.47
N LYS A 220 1.17 2.80 -18.34
CA LYS A 220 -0.24 2.99 -17.95
C LYS A 220 -1.15 2.17 -18.86
N GLY A 221 -2.27 1.70 -18.37
CA GLY A 221 -3.27 1.02 -19.17
C GLY A 221 -3.95 -0.15 -18.46
N TRP A 222 -4.85 -0.78 -19.18
CA TRP A 222 -5.59 -1.93 -18.70
C TRP A 222 -4.79 -3.21 -18.84
N ILE A 223 -4.80 -4.03 -17.80
CA ILE A 223 -4.17 -5.34 -17.76
C ILE A 223 -5.24 -6.38 -17.42
N LEU A 224 -5.30 -7.44 -18.24
CA LEU A 224 -6.12 -8.62 -17.99
C LEU A 224 -5.24 -9.71 -17.37
N GLU A 225 -5.60 -10.17 -16.19
CA GLU A 225 -4.85 -11.19 -15.47
C GLU A 225 -5.84 -12.12 -14.76
N ASP A 226 -5.69 -13.43 -14.94
CA ASP A 226 -6.59 -14.46 -14.38
C ASP A 226 -8.08 -14.19 -14.67
N GLY A 227 -8.38 -13.68 -15.86
CA GLY A 227 -9.75 -13.34 -16.29
C GLY A 227 -10.32 -12.07 -15.64
N ARG A 228 -9.51 -11.32 -14.90
CA ARG A 228 -9.93 -10.09 -14.22
C ARG A 228 -9.12 -8.90 -14.72
N TRP A 229 -9.76 -7.74 -14.79
CA TRP A 229 -9.15 -6.49 -15.22
C TRP A 229 -8.64 -5.67 -14.04
N TRP A 230 -7.51 -5.02 -14.21
CA TRP A 230 -7.01 -3.96 -13.35
C TRP A 230 -6.33 -2.86 -14.18
N TYR A 231 -6.18 -1.67 -13.62
CA TYR A 231 -5.63 -0.52 -14.33
C TYR A 231 -4.30 -0.06 -13.74
N LEU A 232 -3.25 -0.12 -14.55
CA LEU A 232 -1.90 0.31 -14.19
C LEU A 232 -1.73 1.81 -14.44
N ARG A 233 -1.10 2.51 -13.49
CA ARG A 233 -0.61 3.88 -13.63
C ARG A 233 0.89 3.95 -13.44
N PRO A 234 1.57 5.03 -13.94
CA PRO A 234 3.01 5.22 -13.72
C PRO A 234 3.37 5.15 -12.23
N GLY A 235 4.54 4.60 -11.94
CA GLY A 235 4.96 4.30 -10.57
C GLY A 235 4.40 2.98 -10.02
N TYR A 236 3.85 2.15 -10.90
CA TYR A 236 3.17 0.90 -10.54
C TYR A 236 2.03 1.14 -9.54
N ILE A 237 1.24 2.18 -9.77
CA ILE A 237 0.05 2.52 -8.97
C ILE A 237 -1.18 1.95 -9.66
N TYR A 238 -2.15 1.46 -8.89
CA TYR A 238 -3.45 1.03 -9.41
C TYR A 238 -4.57 1.40 -8.41
N PRO A 239 -5.78 1.70 -8.90
CA PRO A 239 -6.91 2.04 -8.03
C PRO A 239 -7.30 0.83 -7.16
N THR A 240 -7.60 1.08 -5.89
CA THR A 240 -8.06 0.05 -4.94
C THR A 240 -9.22 0.57 -4.11
N GLY A 241 -10.26 -0.22 -3.92
CA GLY A 241 -11.37 0.06 -3.04
C GLY A 241 -12.13 1.36 -3.35
N ARG A 242 -12.18 1.79 -4.61
CA ARG A 242 -12.79 3.07 -4.98
C ARG A 242 -13.34 3.10 -6.40
N LEU A 243 -14.18 4.11 -6.64
CA LEU A 243 -14.54 4.53 -7.99
C LEU A 243 -13.40 5.36 -8.60
N GLU A 244 -13.14 5.15 -9.89
CA GLU A 244 -12.10 5.86 -10.63
C GLU A 244 -12.58 6.21 -12.03
N VAL A 245 -12.34 7.43 -12.48
CA VAL A 245 -12.64 7.83 -13.85
C VAL A 245 -11.40 7.62 -14.72
N ILE A 246 -11.53 6.76 -15.73
CA ILE A 246 -10.48 6.42 -16.70
C ILE A 246 -11.04 6.66 -18.09
N ASP A 247 -10.40 7.50 -18.87
CA ASP A 247 -10.80 7.87 -20.24
C ASP A 247 -12.30 8.27 -20.34
N GLY A 248 -12.76 9.04 -19.34
CA GLY A 248 -14.13 9.57 -19.27
C GLY A 248 -15.20 8.56 -18.84
N ARG A 249 -14.84 7.33 -18.48
CA ARG A 249 -15.74 6.30 -17.94
C ARG A 249 -15.42 6.02 -16.47
N CYS A 250 -16.47 5.76 -15.67
CA CYS A 250 -16.33 5.43 -14.26
C CYS A 250 -16.20 3.91 -14.10
N TYR A 251 -15.20 3.49 -13.32
CA TYR A 251 -14.93 2.10 -12.99
C TYR A 251 -14.85 1.93 -11.48
N CYS A 252 -15.33 0.81 -10.97
CA CYS A 252 -15.21 0.44 -9.58
C CYS A 252 -14.11 -0.60 -9.41
N PHE A 253 -13.28 -0.45 -8.39
CA PHE A 253 -12.18 -1.39 -8.08
C PHE A 253 -12.34 -1.92 -6.66
N ASP A 254 -12.14 -3.22 -6.49
CA ASP A 254 -12.07 -3.84 -5.16
C ASP A 254 -10.77 -3.43 -4.42
N PHE A 255 -10.64 -3.86 -3.18
CA PHE A 255 -9.46 -3.53 -2.35
C PHE A 255 -8.16 -4.19 -2.83
N ASN A 256 -8.23 -5.16 -3.73
CA ASN A 256 -7.08 -5.79 -4.37
C ASN A 256 -6.72 -5.13 -5.71
N GLY A 257 -7.49 -4.13 -6.12
CA GLY A 257 -7.30 -3.40 -7.38
C GLY A 257 -7.92 -4.06 -8.61
N TRP A 258 -8.77 -5.09 -8.43
CA TRP A 258 -9.50 -5.70 -9.53
C TRP A 258 -10.73 -4.86 -9.89
N MET A 259 -10.93 -4.63 -11.17
CA MET A 259 -12.14 -3.98 -11.67
C MET A 259 -13.36 -4.87 -11.40
N LEU A 260 -14.34 -4.28 -10.75
CA LEU A 260 -15.62 -4.94 -10.49
C LEU A 260 -16.54 -4.82 -11.70
N MET A 261 -17.20 -5.92 -12.04
CA MET A 261 -18.20 -5.93 -13.10
C MET A 261 -19.49 -5.28 -12.58
N PRO A 262 -20.31 -4.64 -13.45
CA PRO A 262 -21.52 -3.92 -13.03
C PRO A 262 -22.55 -4.75 -12.25
N ASP A 263 -22.58 -6.06 -12.46
CA ASP A 263 -23.45 -7.01 -11.76
C ASP A 263 -23.10 -7.22 -10.28
N ARG A 264 -21.96 -6.70 -9.83
CA ARG A 264 -21.53 -6.72 -8.43
C ARG A 264 -21.62 -5.37 -7.72
N ILE A 265 -22.25 -4.39 -8.35
CA ILE A 265 -22.48 -3.07 -7.77
C ILE A 265 -23.97 -2.91 -7.57
N ARG A 266 -24.42 -2.73 -6.32
CA ARG A 266 -25.81 -2.41 -6.00
C ARG A 266 -26.16 -0.99 -6.48
N GLU A 267 -27.45 -0.69 -6.62
CA GLU A 267 -27.95 0.64 -7.03
C GLU A 267 -27.55 1.78 -6.06
N ASP A 268 -27.26 1.45 -4.80
CA ASP A 268 -26.73 2.36 -3.78
C ASP A 268 -25.20 2.54 -3.83
N GLY A 269 -24.52 1.86 -4.76
CA GLY A 269 -23.07 1.91 -4.93
C GLY A 269 -22.30 0.97 -4.01
N GLU A 270 -22.98 0.12 -3.22
CA GLU A 270 -22.34 -0.88 -2.39
C GLU A 270 -21.87 -2.07 -3.25
N VAL A 271 -20.65 -2.52 -3.01
CA VAL A 271 -20.05 -3.69 -3.69
C VAL A 271 -20.46 -4.96 -2.97
N VAL A 272 -21.06 -5.90 -3.69
CA VAL A 272 -21.53 -7.21 -3.16
C VAL A 272 -20.46 -8.29 -3.31
#